data_65f6928c9643b1fd0ec8be02fc45bfa6
#
_entry.id   65f6928c9643b1fd0ec8be02fc45bfa6
#
_cell.length_a   1.000
_cell.length_b   1.000
_cell.length_c   1.000
_cell.angle_alpha   90.00
_cell.angle_beta   90.00
_cell.angle_gamma   90.00
#
_symmetry.space_group_name_H-M   'P 1'
#
loop_
_entity.id
_entity.type
_entity.pdbx_description
1 polymer ?
#
loop_
_entity_poly.entity_id
_entity_poly.type
_entity_poly.pdbx_seq_one_letter_code
_entity_poly.pdbx_strand_id
1 'polypeptide(L)'
;MLEVKNISKEFTKLINKKDKIKFKADDDISFSASDGEIVGILGPNGAGKTTLLRIIAGIMEPTSGSVNFDKLNYEKNAIDIKKQIAFLSGNTKLYKDISAYELLYMCGEYYGLEPKVIESRIKEISERFNLDKFLSQRIENLSTGQTQRVGIARCIVHDPKYYIFDEATSGLDIISSQVILDFIKEERNKGKCILYSTHYMEEAENICDRVVLIHKGKVIKIDTPTNIIKDTKTTNLRDAFFKLIGGVSNE
;
A
#
# COMPACT_ATOMS: atom_id res chain seq x y z
N MET A 1 2.95 13.89 -8.34
CA MET A 1 3.75 13.79 -7.08
C MET A 1 2.83 13.74 -5.88
N LEU A 2 3.06 12.83 -4.95
CA LEU A 2 2.40 12.73 -3.64
C LEU A 2 3.28 13.39 -2.58
N GLU A 3 2.68 14.19 -1.70
CA GLU A 3 3.36 14.88 -0.61
C GLU A 3 2.63 14.64 0.71
N VAL A 4 3.35 14.15 1.71
CA VAL A 4 2.89 13.90 3.08
C VAL A 4 3.61 14.88 4.00
N LYS A 5 2.87 15.72 4.73
CA LYS A 5 3.43 16.79 5.57
C LYS A 5 2.94 16.66 7.02
N ASN A 6 3.88 16.46 7.92
CA ASN A 6 3.71 16.51 9.39
C ASN A 6 2.52 15.69 9.90
N ILE A 7 2.30 14.52 9.28
CA ILE A 7 1.17 13.63 9.64
C ILE A 7 1.40 13.09 11.04
N SER A 8 0.42 13.36 11.91
CA SER A 8 0.31 12.71 13.22
C SER A 8 -1.07 12.10 13.39
N LYS A 9 -1.12 10.94 14.01
CA LYS A 9 -2.37 10.26 14.38
C LYS A 9 -2.34 9.79 15.82
N GLU A 10 -3.24 10.35 16.61
CA GLU A 10 -3.44 9.99 18.01
C GLU A 10 -4.69 9.13 18.17
N PHE A 11 -4.60 8.05 18.89
CA PHE A 11 -5.72 7.23 19.30
C PHE A 11 -5.89 7.26 20.81
N THR A 12 -7.13 7.07 21.24
CA THR A 12 -7.48 6.91 22.66
C THR A 12 -7.92 5.47 22.90
N LYS A 13 -7.22 4.76 23.77
CA LYS A 13 -7.57 3.41 24.21
C LYS A 13 -8.15 3.44 25.62
N LEU A 14 -9.32 2.81 25.79
CA LEU A 14 -9.87 2.56 27.12
C LEU A 14 -9.11 1.40 27.75
N ILE A 15 -8.53 1.60 28.93
CA ILE A 15 -7.91 0.51 29.71
C ILE A 15 -8.96 -0.12 30.62
N ASN A 16 -9.74 0.73 31.28
CA ASN A 16 -10.84 0.36 32.18
C ASN A 16 -12.04 1.26 31.90
N LYS A 17 -13.20 0.99 32.58
CA LYS A 17 -14.41 1.82 32.39
C LYS A 17 -14.20 3.33 32.63
N LYS A 18 -13.09 3.75 33.30
CA LYS A 18 -12.80 5.15 33.64
C LYS A 18 -11.48 5.66 33.09
N ASP A 19 -10.51 4.79 32.77
CA ASP A 19 -9.16 5.23 32.39
C ASP A 19 -8.94 5.14 30.89
N LYS A 20 -8.46 6.26 30.32
CA LYS A 20 -8.15 6.39 28.89
C LYS A 20 -6.65 6.69 28.76
N ILE A 21 -5.98 5.96 27.87
CA ILE A 21 -4.61 6.31 27.45
C ILE A 21 -4.65 6.79 26.01
N LYS A 22 -3.97 7.92 25.78
CA LYS A 22 -3.69 8.40 24.44
C LYS A 22 -2.34 7.85 23.98
N PHE A 23 -2.28 7.40 22.73
CA PHE A 23 -1.02 7.01 22.11
C PHE A 23 -0.99 7.50 20.66
N LYS A 24 0.20 7.86 20.19
CA LYS A 24 0.43 8.24 18.81
C LYS A 24 0.79 7.01 17.99
N ALA A 25 0.00 6.73 16.97
CA ALA A 25 0.33 5.70 15.99
C ALA A 25 1.32 6.23 14.96
N ASP A 26 1.18 7.51 14.59
CA ASP A 26 2.09 8.27 13.74
C ASP A 26 2.39 9.60 14.42
N ASP A 27 3.64 10.03 14.40
CA ASP A 27 4.14 11.23 15.06
C ASP A 27 5.08 12.01 14.12
N ASP A 28 4.52 13.08 13.51
CA ASP A 28 5.24 14.04 12.67
C ASP A 28 5.91 13.41 11.43
N ILE A 29 5.16 12.57 10.70
CA ILE A 29 5.66 11.88 9.51
C ILE A 29 5.58 12.81 8.30
N SER A 30 6.72 13.00 7.61
CA SER A 30 6.83 13.78 6.39
C SER A 30 7.70 13.08 5.35
N PHE A 31 7.20 12.96 4.13
CA PHE A 31 7.94 12.47 2.95
C PHE A 31 7.18 12.81 1.67
N SER A 32 7.80 12.54 0.53
CA SER A 32 7.18 12.67 -0.79
C SER A 32 7.42 11.43 -1.64
N ALA A 33 6.57 11.21 -2.63
CA ALA A 33 6.76 10.20 -3.68
C ALA A 33 6.47 10.81 -5.05
N SER A 34 7.36 10.54 -6.00
CA SER A 34 7.31 11.07 -7.36
C SER A 34 6.55 10.14 -8.31
N ASP A 35 6.15 10.65 -9.44
CA ASP A 35 5.63 9.83 -10.54
C ASP A 35 6.76 8.91 -11.04
N GLY A 36 6.45 7.64 -11.29
CA GLY A 36 7.43 6.62 -11.68
C GLY A 36 8.36 6.20 -10.53
N GLU A 37 7.94 6.34 -9.28
CA GLU A 37 8.72 5.97 -8.11
C GLU A 37 7.97 4.95 -7.23
N ILE A 38 8.69 3.94 -6.74
CA ILE A 38 8.23 3.03 -5.69
C ILE A 38 8.86 3.47 -4.37
N VAL A 39 8.03 3.97 -3.45
CA VAL A 39 8.46 4.32 -2.08
C VAL A 39 7.99 3.24 -1.11
N GLY A 40 8.96 2.54 -0.52
CA GLY A 40 8.70 1.53 0.51
C GLY A 40 8.40 2.15 1.87
N ILE A 41 7.31 1.76 2.52
CA ILE A 41 6.99 2.14 3.90
C ILE A 41 7.30 0.94 4.79
N LEU A 42 8.43 0.97 5.48
CA LEU A 42 9.00 -0.20 6.14
C LEU A 42 9.06 -0.05 7.65
N GLY A 43 8.86 -1.14 8.35
CA GLY A 43 8.95 -1.20 9.80
C GLY A 43 8.25 -2.42 10.37
N PRO A 44 8.44 -2.75 11.64
CA PRO A 44 7.81 -3.89 12.29
C PRO A 44 6.28 -3.73 12.38
N ASN A 45 5.60 -4.81 12.78
CA ASN A 45 4.18 -4.76 13.07
C ASN A 45 3.93 -3.77 14.23
N GLY A 46 2.87 -2.93 14.07
CA GLY A 46 2.57 -1.87 15.02
C GLY A 46 3.41 -0.60 14.89
N ALA A 47 4.29 -0.48 13.88
CA ALA A 47 5.09 0.74 13.67
C ALA A 47 4.29 1.96 13.20
N GLY A 48 3.03 1.79 12.74
CA GLY A 48 2.18 2.86 12.21
C GLY A 48 1.86 2.73 10.71
N LYS A 49 2.56 1.89 9.95
CA LYS A 49 2.46 1.76 8.48
C LYS A 49 1.02 1.78 7.93
N THR A 50 0.18 0.85 8.40
CA THR A 50 -1.23 0.75 7.96
C THR A 50 -2.04 2.01 8.30
N THR A 51 -1.80 2.63 9.46
CA THR A 51 -2.46 3.87 9.86
C THR A 51 -2.09 4.99 8.91
N LEU A 52 -0.80 5.17 8.64
CA LEU A 52 -0.28 6.15 7.70
C LEU A 52 -0.87 5.95 6.28
N LEU A 53 -0.85 4.72 5.75
CA LEU A 53 -1.39 4.44 4.42
C LEU A 53 -2.90 4.67 4.33
N ARG A 54 -3.67 4.37 5.38
CA ARG A 54 -5.10 4.70 5.45
C ARG A 54 -5.37 6.20 5.47
N ILE A 55 -4.50 6.98 6.11
CA ILE A 55 -4.57 8.45 6.09
C ILE A 55 -4.28 8.94 4.68
N ILE A 56 -3.22 8.44 4.04
CA ILE A 56 -2.85 8.82 2.67
C ILE A 56 -3.97 8.45 1.68
N ALA A 57 -4.63 7.31 1.85
CA ALA A 57 -5.77 6.90 1.02
C ALA A 57 -7.09 7.64 1.32
N GLY A 58 -7.12 8.55 2.30
CA GLY A 58 -8.33 9.28 2.71
C GLY A 58 -9.41 8.40 3.34
N ILE A 59 -9.01 7.26 3.92
CA ILE A 59 -9.89 6.35 4.68
C ILE A 59 -9.97 6.78 6.14
N MET A 60 -8.90 7.43 6.62
CA MET A 60 -8.77 7.90 8.00
C MET A 60 -8.28 9.34 8.00
N GLU A 61 -8.87 10.18 8.83
CA GLU A 61 -8.41 11.55 9.03
C GLU A 61 -7.19 11.57 9.96
N PRO A 62 -6.14 12.35 9.65
CA PRO A 62 -5.04 12.60 10.57
C PRO A 62 -5.50 13.43 11.77
N THR A 63 -4.76 13.40 12.88
CA THR A 63 -4.95 14.34 13.98
C THR A 63 -4.35 15.71 13.64
N SER A 64 -3.25 15.72 12.89
CA SER A 64 -2.63 16.92 12.31
C SER A 64 -1.83 16.57 11.07
N GLY A 65 -1.47 17.59 10.28
CA GLY A 65 -0.75 17.43 9.04
C GLY A 65 -1.66 17.34 7.82
N SER A 66 -1.08 17.17 6.64
CA SER A 66 -1.82 17.14 5.37
C SER A 66 -1.21 16.18 4.36
N VAL A 67 -2.07 15.70 3.44
CA VAL A 67 -1.66 14.90 2.28
C VAL A 67 -2.11 15.62 1.02
N ASN A 68 -1.19 15.81 0.08
CA ASN A 68 -1.45 16.46 -1.20
C ASN A 68 -1.08 15.52 -2.35
N PHE A 69 -1.92 15.53 -3.40
CA PHE A 69 -1.71 14.79 -4.64
C PHE A 69 -1.61 15.81 -5.78
N ASP A 70 -0.41 16.09 -6.26
CA ASP A 70 -0.11 17.22 -7.15
C ASP A 70 -0.63 18.54 -6.55
N LYS A 71 -1.65 19.14 -7.17
CA LYS A 71 -2.30 20.38 -6.69
C LYS A 71 -3.58 20.12 -5.89
N LEU A 72 -3.95 18.85 -5.68
CA LEU A 72 -5.19 18.44 -5.01
C LEU A 72 -4.95 18.15 -3.54
N ASN A 73 -5.91 18.49 -2.67
CA ASN A 73 -5.95 18.11 -1.26
C ASN A 73 -7.34 17.58 -0.86
N TYR A 74 -7.40 16.84 0.24
CA TYR A 74 -8.65 16.21 0.68
C TYR A 74 -9.74 17.18 1.10
N GLU A 75 -9.39 18.37 1.55
CA GLU A 75 -10.38 19.37 1.99
C GLU A 75 -11.27 19.85 0.83
N LYS A 76 -10.69 19.97 -0.36
CA LYS A 76 -11.38 20.52 -1.55
C LYS A 76 -11.67 19.50 -2.63
N ASN A 77 -10.87 18.44 -2.73
CA ASN A 77 -10.83 17.57 -3.91
C ASN A 77 -10.94 16.09 -3.56
N ALA A 78 -11.61 15.73 -2.45
CA ALA A 78 -11.63 14.35 -1.95
C ALA A 78 -12.11 13.32 -2.98
N ILE A 79 -13.12 13.64 -3.79
CA ILE A 79 -13.66 12.74 -4.82
C ILE A 79 -12.66 12.56 -5.94
N ASP A 80 -12.04 13.64 -6.42
CA ASP A 80 -11.08 13.59 -7.54
C ASP A 80 -9.80 12.85 -7.15
N ILE A 81 -9.36 13.00 -5.90
CA ILE A 81 -8.23 12.24 -5.35
C ILE A 81 -8.58 10.75 -5.28
N LYS A 82 -9.76 10.39 -4.73
CA LYS A 82 -10.19 8.99 -4.62
C LYS A 82 -10.31 8.28 -5.96
N LYS A 83 -10.68 8.99 -7.02
CA LYS A 83 -10.70 8.46 -8.39
C LYS A 83 -9.31 8.15 -8.95
N GLN A 84 -8.27 8.72 -8.38
CA GLN A 84 -6.87 8.54 -8.83
C GLN A 84 -6.09 7.56 -7.95
N ILE A 85 -6.70 6.99 -6.91
CA ILE A 85 -6.02 6.10 -5.95
C ILE A 85 -6.50 4.67 -6.10
N ALA A 86 -5.55 3.72 -6.16
CA ALA A 86 -5.77 2.32 -5.81
C ALA A 86 -5.32 2.11 -4.37
N PHE A 87 -6.20 1.63 -3.50
CA PHE A 87 -5.83 1.20 -2.16
C PHE A 87 -6.13 -0.28 -1.95
N LEU A 88 -5.08 -1.07 -1.69
CA LEU A 88 -5.16 -2.46 -1.28
C LEU A 88 -4.65 -2.60 0.15
N SER A 89 -5.49 -3.15 1.03
CA SER A 89 -5.07 -3.60 2.36
C SER A 89 -5.04 -5.12 2.39
N GLY A 90 -4.02 -5.71 2.99
CA GLY A 90 -3.86 -7.17 3.10
C GLY A 90 -5.04 -7.89 3.76
N ASN A 91 -5.87 -7.19 4.52
CA ASN A 91 -7.07 -7.72 5.18
C ASN A 91 -8.38 -7.34 4.46
N THR A 92 -8.33 -6.92 3.20
CA THR A 92 -9.56 -6.54 2.48
C THR A 92 -10.40 -7.78 2.17
N LYS A 93 -11.58 -7.86 2.78
CA LYS A 93 -12.56 -8.89 2.46
C LYS A 93 -13.28 -8.54 1.16
N LEU A 94 -13.37 -9.49 0.25
CA LEU A 94 -14.15 -9.39 -0.97
C LEU A 94 -15.56 -9.95 -0.77
N TYR A 95 -16.50 -9.53 -1.61
CA TYR A 95 -17.86 -10.07 -1.62
C TYR A 95 -17.83 -11.52 -2.11
N LYS A 96 -18.22 -12.46 -1.25
CA LYS A 96 -18.04 -13.89 -1.50
C LYS A 96 -19.01 -14.47 -2.52
N ASP A 97 -20.22 -13.91 -2.60
CA ASP A 97 -21.34 -14.48 -3.37
C ASP A 97 -21.32 -14.13 -4.86
N ILE A 98 -20.46 -13.21 -5.26
CA ILE A 98 -20.29 -12.80 -6.67
C ILE A 98 -19.01 -13.37 -7.28
N SER A 99 -18.98 -13.45 -8.61
CA SER A 99 -17.79 -13.87 -9.35
C SER A 99 -16.72 -12.77 -9.36
N ALA A 100 -15.47 -13.16 -9.68
CA ALA A 100 -14.39 -12.20 -9.89
C ALA A 100 -14.74 -11.22 -11.02
N TYR A 101 -15.33 -11.69 -12.13
CA TYR A 101 -15.78 -10.84 -13.23
C TYR A 101 -16.80 -9.78 -12.78
N GLU A 102 -17.86 -10.21 -12.09
CA GLU A 102 -18.90 -9.29 -11.59
C GLU A 102 -18.32 -8.24 -10.67
N LEU A 103 -17.39 -8.62 -9.75
CA LEU A 103 -16.73 -7.67 -8.88
C LEU A 103 -15.93 -6.62 -9.66
N LEU A 104 -15.14 -7.04 -10.67
CA LEU A 104 -14.35 -6.12 -11.48
C LEU A 104 -15.25 -5.20 -12.31
N TYR A 105 -16.31 -5.75 -12.89
CA TYR A 105 -17.27 -4.98 -13.68
C TYR A 105 -17.97 -3.90 -12.84
N MET A 106 -18.52 -4.27 -11.67
CA MET A 106 -19.11 -3.34 -10.70
C MET A 106 -18.14 -2.23 -10.28
N CYS A 107 -16.86 -2.56 -10.09
CA CYS A 107 -15.87 -1.55 -9.75
C CYS A 107 -15.64 -0.58 -10.92
N GLY A 108 -15.58 -1.06 -12.16
CA GLY A 108 -15.49 -0.21 -13.34
C GLY A 108 -16.67 0.75 -13.46
N GLU A 109 -17.90 0.25 -13.26
CA GLU A 109 -19.11 1.09 -13.22
C GLU A 109 -19.07 2.13 -12.11
N TYR A 110 -18.63 1.74 -10.91
CA TYR A 110 -18.51 2.65 -9.77
C TYR A 110 -17.58 3.85 -10.07
N TYR A 111 -16.52 3.61 -10.83
CA TYR A 111 -15.61 4.68 -11.28
C TYR A 111 -16.10 5.41 -12.55
N GLY A 112 -17.27 5.04 -13.08
CA GLY A 112 -17.89 5.69 -14.23
C GLY A 112 -17.27 5.35 -15.57
N LEU A 113 -16.66 4.18 -15.70
CA LEU A 113 -16.12 3.70 -16.96
C LEU A 113 -17.24 3.21 -17.88
N GLU A 114 -17.10 3.45 -19.19
CA GLU A 114 -17.99 2.91 -20.20
C GLU A 114 -17.88 1.37 -20.31
N PRO A 115 -18.97 0.63 -20.56
CA PRO A 115 -18.97 -0.83 -20.58
C PRO A 115 -17.87 -1.45 -21.44
N LYS A 116 -17.62 -0.93 -22.64
CA LYS A 116 -16.57 -1.40 -23.53
C LYS A 116 -15.16 -1.21 -22.95
N VAL A 117 -14.96 -0.12 -22.20
CA VAL A 117 -13.68 0.14 -21.50
C VAL A 117 -13.51 -0.84 -20.35
N ILE A 118 -14.57 -1.10 -19.59
CA ILE A 118 -14.56 -2.08 -18.50
C ILE A 118 -14.16 -3.46 -19.01
N GLU A 119 -14.80 -3.94 -20.08
CA GLU A 119 -14.50 -5.24 -20.69
C GLU A 119 -13.05 -5.34 -21.16
N SER A 120 -12.56 -4.28 -21.83
CA SER A 120 -11.17 -4.22 -22.29
C SER A 120 -10.18 -4.26 -21.12
N ARG A 121 -10.47 -3.52 -20.04
CA ARG A 121 -9.64 -3.49 -18.83
C ARG A 121 -9.66 -4.82 -18.09
N ILE A 122 -10.83 -5.45 -17.96
CA ILE A 122 -10.96 -6.78 -17.34
C ILE A 122 -10.12 -7.80 -18.12
N LYS A 123 -10.19 -7.77 -19.45
CA LYS A 123 -9.39 -8.68 -20.29
C LYS A 123 -7.89 -8.47 -20.07
N GLU A 124 -7.39 -7.24 -20.15
CA GLU A 124 -5.97 -6.91 -19.92
C GLU A 124 -5.50 -7.38 -18.53
N ILE A 125 -6.29 -7.07 -17.50
CA ILE A 125 -5.98 -7.43 -16.11
C ILE A 125 -6.03 -8.95 -15.91
N SER A 126 -7.02 -9.62 -16.54
CA SER A 126 -7.17 -11.08 -16.45
C SER A 126 -5.96 -11.81 -17.03
N GLU A 127 -5.50 -11.41 -18.21
CA GLU A 127 -4.30 -11.96 -18.84
C GLU A 127 -3.07 -11.75 -17.93
N ARG A 128 -2.92 -10.56 -17.36
CA ARG A 128 -1.76 -10.17 -16.54
C ARG A 128 -1.66 -10.92 -15.21
N PHE A 129 -2.80 -11.12 -14.53
CA PHE A 129 -2.86 -11.81 -13.24
C PHE A 129 -3.25 -13.28 -13.35
N ASN A 130 -3.35 -13.83 -14.56
CA ASN A 130 -3.80 -15.20 -14.83
C ASN A 130 -5.15 -15.50 -14.16
N LEU A 131 -6.15 -14.58 -14.34
CA LEU A 131 -7.48 -14.76 -13.77
C LEU A 131 -8.41 -15.58 -14.66
N ASP A 132 -8.10 -15.80 -15.95
CA ASP A 132 -8.97 -16.39 -16.95
C ASP A 132 -9.62 -17.70 -16.49
N LYS A 133 -8.84 -18.54 -15.78
CA LYS A 133 -9.29 -19.87 -15.33
C LYS A 133 -10.36 -19.81 -14.22
N PHE A 134 -10.50 -18.69 -13.54
CA PHE A 134 -11.40 -18.54 -12.40
C PHE A 134 -12.18 -17.22 -12.38
N LEU A 135 -12.11 -16.44 -13.46
CA LEU A 135 -12.78 -15.14 -13.57
C LEU A 135 -14.32 -15.26 -13.39
N SER A 136 -14.93 -16.36 -13.86
CA SER A 136 -16.36 -16.66 -13.68
C SER A 136 -16.71 -17.38 -12.38
N GLN A 137 -15.71 -17.77 -11.59
CA GLN A 137 -15.95 -18.47 -10.31
C GLN A 137 -16.33 -17.48 -9.22
N ARG A 138 -17.19 -17.90 -8.29
CA ARG A 138 -17.49 -17.12 -7.09
C ARG A 138 -16.26 -16.97 -6.22
N ILE A 139 -16.11 -15.81 -5.61
CA ILE A 139 -14.94 -15.47 -4.79
C ILE A 139 -14.77 -16.42 -3.59
N GLU A 140 -15.85 -16.95 -3.05
CA GLU A 140 -15.79 -17.94 -1.96
C GLU A 140 -15.05 -19.25 -2.33
N ASN A 141 -15.01 -19.58 -3.62
CA ASN A 141 -14.37 -20.79 -4.13
C ASN A 141 -12.91 -20.59 -4.55
N LEU A 142 -12.38 -19.38 -4.40
CA LEU A 142 -11.02 -19.05 -4.78
C LEU A 142 -10.02 -19.37 -3.66
N SER A 143 -8.81 -19.77 -4.04
CA SER A 143 -7.69 -19.88 -3.09
C SER A 143 -7.27 -18.49 -2.58
N THR A 144 -6.51 -18.45 -1.49
CA THR A 144 -5.99 -17.19 -0.93
C THR A 144 -5.25 -16.37 -1.97
N GLY A 145 -4.35 -16.99 -2.74
CA GLY A 145 -3.59 -16.31 -3.79
C GLY A 145 -4.46 -15.81 -4.95
N GLN A 146 -5.48 -16.59 -5.35
CA GLN A 146 -6.45 -16.15 -6.34
C GLN A 146 -7.28 -14.96 -5.84
N THR A 147 -7.76 -15.02 -4.60
CA THR A 147 -8.51 -13.92 -3.96
C THR A 147 -7.67 -12.66 -3.88
N GLN A 148 -6.38 -12.76 -3.56
CA GLN A 148 -5.47 -11.62 -3.51
C GLN A 148 -5.28 -10.99 -4.89
N ARG A 149 -5.09 -11.80 -5.96
CA ARG A 149 -5.00 -11.29 -7.34
C ARG A 149 -6.28 -10.57 -7.77
N VAL A 150 -7.46 -11.11 -7.43
CA VAL A 150 -8.75 -10.43 -7.66
C VAL A 150 -8.84 -9.13 -6.85
N GLY A 151 -8.35 -9.12 -5.61
CA GLY A 151 -8.27 -7.94 -4.77
C GLY A 151 -7.45 -6.81 -5.38
N ILE A 152 -6.30 -7.14 -5.99
CA ILE A 152 -5.48 -6.17 -6.73
C ILE A 152 -6.19 -5.73 -8.00
N ALA A 153 -6.69 -6.68 -8.81
CA ALA A 153 -7.43 -6.41 -10.04
C ALA A 153 -8.56 -5.40 -9.81
N ARG A 154 -9.34 -5.59 -8.76
CA ARG A 154 -10.40 -4.68 -8.34
C ARG A 154 -9.89 -3.25 -8.10
N CYS A 155 -8.73 -3.10 -7.49
CA CYS A 155 -8.17 -1.78 -7.16
C CYS A 155 -7.64 -1.03 -8.38
N ILE A 156 -7.34 -1.73 -9.49
CA ILE A 156 -6.66 -1.15 -10.65
C ILE A 156 -7.52 -1.05 -11.91
N VAL A 157 -8.75 -1.55 -11.87
CA VAL A 157 -9.65 -1.57 -13.06
C VAL A 157 -9.86 -0.17 -13.65
N HIS A 158 -9.87 0.87 -12.83
CA HIS A 158 -10.07 2.27 -13.22
C HIS A 158 -8.78 3.00 -13.62
N ASP A 159 -7.64 2.29 -13.74
CA ASP A 159 -6.33 2.83 -14.12
C ASP A 159 -5.84 4.02 -13.27
N PRO A 160 -5.72 3.86 -11.95
CA PRO A 160 -5.33 4.95 -11.06
C PRO A 160 -3.92 5.45 -11.32
N LYS A 161 -3.63 6.69 -10.89
CA LYS A 161 -2.29 7.27 -10.93
C LYS A 161 -1.44 6.87 -9.72
N TYR A 162 -2.06 6.71 -8.55
CA TYR A 162 -1.42 6.45 -7.26
C TYR A 162 -1.81 5.09 -6.75
N TYR A 163 -0.83 4.26 -6.49
CA TYR A 163 -1.01 2.92 -5.92
C TYR A 163 -0.55 2.89 -4.48
N ILE A 164 -1.39 2.43 -3.57
CA ILE A 164 -1.11 2.32 -2.15
C ILE A 164 -1.35 0.86 -1.75
N PHE A 165 -0.29 0.11 -1.57
CA PHE A 165 -0.32 -1.31 -1.23
C PHE A 165 0.14 -1.53 0.21
N ASP A 166 -0.78 -2.00 1.05
CA ASP A 166 -0.50 -2.34 2.44
C ASP A 166 -0.38 -3.85 2.58
N GLU A 167 0.87 -4.34 2.68
CA GLU A 167 1.23 -5.75 2.81
C GLU A 167 0.64 -6.65 1.69
N ALA A 168 0.75 -6.22 0.43
CA ALA A 168 0.12 -6.87 -0.72
C ALA A 168 0.56 -8.32 -0.96
N THR A 169 1.76 -8.72 -0.51
CA THR A 169 2.33 -10.06 -0.66
C THR A 169 2.21 -10.92 0.60
N SER A 170 1.69 -10.35 1.70
CA SER A 170 1.62 -11.05 2.98
C SER A 170 0.76 -12.31 2.92
N GLY A 171 1.31 -13.44 3.39
CA GLY A 171 0.62 -14.72 3.41
C GLY A 171 0.51 -15.44 2.07
N LEU A 172 1.21 -14.96 1.03
CA LEU A 172 1.27 -15.59 -0.27
C LEU A 172 2.50 -16.49 -0.42
N ASP A 173 2.40 -17.47 -1.30
CA ASP A 173 3.54 -18.23 -1.77
C ASP A 173 4.45 -17.38 -2.68
N ILE A 174 5.67 -17.87 -2.90
CA ILE A 174 6.72 -17.16 -3.66
C ILE A 174 6.24 -16.81 -5.08
N ILE A 175 5.56 -17.74 -5.76
CA ILE A 175 5.11 -17.55 -7.15
C ILE A 175 4.03 -16.47 -7.21
N SER A 176 3.07 -16.53 -6.30
CA SER A 176 1.99 -15.53 -6.23
C SER A 176 2.53 -14.14 -5.86
N SER A 177 3.48 -14.07 -4.94
CA SER A 177 4.16 -12.82 -4.57
C SER A 177 4.92 -12.22 -5.75
N GLN A 178 5.64 -13.05 -6.53
CA GLN A 178 6.42 -12.58 -7.68
C GLN A 178 5.54 -11.90 -8.74
N VAL A 179 4.36 -12.46 -9.05
CA VAL A 179 3.41 -11.85 -10.00
C VAL A 179 3.02 -10.43 -9.56
N ILE A 180 2.82 -10.23 -8.25
CA ILE A 180 2.45 -8.91 -7.70
C ILE A 180 3.64 -7.95 -7.77
N LEU A 181 4.85 -8.40 -7.42
CA LEU A 181 6.05 -7.56 -7.45
C LEU A 181 6.40 -7.15 -8.89
N ASP A 182 6.24 -8.04 -9.85
CA ASP A 182 6.46 -7.74 -11.27
C ASP A 182 5.43 -6.71 -11.77
N PHE A 183 4.16 -6.87 -11.39
CA PHE A 183 3.12 -5.88 -11.67
C PHE A 183 3.49 -4.49 -11.11
N ILE A 184 3.95 -4.41 -9.86
CA ILE A 184 4.35 -3.15 -9.22
C ILE A 184 5.49 -2.48 -10.02
N LYS A 185 6.51 -3.25 -10.42
CA LYS A 185 7.62 -2.73 -11.25
C LYS A 185 7.15 -2.21 -12.61
N GLU A 186 6.24 -2.92 -13.26
CA GLU A 186 5.70 -2.50 -14.55
C GLU A 186 4.87 -1.21 -14.43
N GLU A 187 4.02 -1.08 -13.41
CA GLU A 187 3.26 0.16 -13.20
C GLU A 187 4.17 1.35 -12.89
N ARG A 188 5.23 1.15 -12.12
CA ARG A 188 6.27 2.15 -11.92
C ARG A 188 6.87 2.60 -13.26
N ASN A 189 7.20 1.65 -14.15
CA ASN A 189 7.75 1.97 -15.48
C ASN A 189 6.76 2.72 -16.39
N LYS A 190 5.44 2.59 -16.14
CA LYS A 190 4.39 3.39 -16.79
C LYS A 190 4.22 4.79 -16.18
N GLY A 191 5.05 5.15 -15.20
CA GLY A 191 5.02 6.46 -14.55
C GLY A 191 4.05 6.55 -13.37
N LYS A 192 3.51 5.45 -12.87
CA LYS A 192 2.64 5.46 -11.69
C LYS A 192 3.45 5.73 -10.42
N CYS A 193 2.85 6.44 -9.45
CA CYS A 193 3.42 6.67 -8.13
C CYS A 193 2.95 5.56 -7.19
N ILE A 194 3.88 4.86 -6.53
CA ILE A 194 3.58 3.66 -5.77
C ILE A 194 4.10 3.77 -4.35
N LEU A 195 3.20 3.63 -3.37
CA LEU A 195 3.54 3.37 -1.97
C LEU A 195 3.36 1.88 -1.70
N TYR A 196 4.40 1.24 -1.21
CA TYR A 196 4.42 -0.19 -0.93
C TYR A 196 4.84 -0.46 0.51
N SER A 197 3.91 -0.91 1.38
CA SER A 197 4.28 -1.31 2.72
C SER A 197 4.56 -2.80 2.80
N THR A 198 5.62 -3.14 3.49
CA THR A 198 5.97 -4.51 3.82
C THR A 198 6.79 -4.55 5.12
N HIS A 199 6.81 -5.70 5.77
CA HIS A 199 7.77 -6.01 6.82
C HIS A 199 8.92 -6.91 6.30
N TYR A 200 8.84 -7.35 5.03
CA TYR A 200 9.89 -8.10 4.35
C TYR A 200 10.90 -7.13 3.74
N MET A 201 12.00 -6.89 4.45
CA MET A 201 13.03 -5.93 4.03
C MET A 201 13.69 -6.31 2.69
N GLU A 202 13.80 -7.61 2.41
CA GLU A 202 14.35 -8.14 1.16
C GLU A 202 13.49 -7.78 -0.06
N GLU A 203 12.15 -7.83 0.07
CA GLU A 203 11.27 -7.38 -1.00
C GLU A 203 11.49 -5.90 -1.31
N ALA A 204 11.53 -5.07 -0.26
CA ALA A 204 11.72 -3.63 -0.43
C ALA A 204 13.08 -3.29 -1.00
N GLU A 205 14.15 -4.01 -0.62
CA GLU A 205 15.48 -3.86 -1.16
C GLU A 205 15.51 -4.13 -2.68
N ASN A 206 14.67 -5.06 -3.15
CA ASN A 206 14.61 -5.48 -4.55
C ASN A 206 13.73 -4.60 -5.46
N ILE A 207 12.71 -3.94 -4.91
CA ILE A 207 11.73 -3.21 -5.75
C ILE A 207 11.65 -1.71 -5.47
N CYS A 208 12.00 -1.23 -4.27
CA CYS A 208 11.81 0.16 -3.89
C CYS A 208 12.96 1.05 -4.38
N ASP A 209 12.62 2.18 -4.97
CA ASP A 209 13.60 3.22 -5.33
C ASP A 209 14.08 3.96 -4.09
N ARG A 210 13.16 4.28 -3.16
CA ARG A 210 13.45 4.82 -1.83
C ARG A 210 12.60 4.13 -0.78
N VAL A 211 13.05 4.20 0.47
CA VAL A 211 12.32 3.66 1.60
C VAL A 211 12.20 4.69 2.71
N VAL A 212 11.06 4.65 3.39
CA VAL A 212 10.75 5.37 4.62
C VAL A 212 10.74 4.35 5.74
N LEU A 213 11.79 4.31 6.55
CA LEU A 213 11.89 3.42 7.70
C LEU A 213 11.12 4.01 8.88
N ILE A 214 10.12 3.28 9.39
CA ILE A 214 9.27 3.73 10.50
C ILE A 214 9.43 2.81 11.70
N HIS A 215 9.60 3.41 12.89
CA HIS A 215 9.61 2.71 14.16
C HIS A 215 8.86 3.51 15.22
N LYS A 216 7.93 2.87 15.93
CA LYS A 216 7.11 3.50 17.00
C LYS A 216 6.47 4.82 16.55
N GLY A 217 5.90 4.82 15.33
CA GLY A 217 5.19 5.96 14.75
C GLY A 217 6.08 7.09 14.23
N LYS A 218 7.40 6.94 14.22
CA LYS A 218 8.34 7.98 13.76
C LYS A 218 9.16 7.50 12.57
N VAL A 219 9.48 8.43 11.69
CA VAL A 219 10.46 8.19 10.62
C VAL A 219 11.86 8.15 11.23
N ILE A 220 12.60 7.08 10.95
CA ILE A 220 13.99 6.92 11.38
C ILE A 220 14.95 7.38 10.29
N LYS A 221 14.69 6.98 9.06
CA LYS A 221 15.52 7.30 7.89
C LYS A 221 14.69 7.26 6.62
N ILE A 222 15.00 8.15 5.70
CA ILE A 222 14.47 8.14 4.33
C ILE A 222 15.66 8.19 3.39
N ASP A 223 15.83 7.17 2.57
CA ASP A 223 16.87 7.12 1.53
C ASP A 223 16.64 5.93 0.58
N THR A 224 17.50 5.75 -0.41
CA THR A 224 17.56 4.50 -1.18
C THR A 224 18.04 3.35 -0.30
N PRO A 225 17.57 2.10 -0.53
CA PRO A 225 18.07 0.93 0.19
C PRO A 225 19.60 0.85 0.21
N THR A 226 20.23 1.06 -0.95
CA THR A 226 21.69 1.01 -1.12
C THR A 226 22.42 2.05 -0.24
N ASN A 227 21.92 3.29 -0.17
CA ASN A 227 22.52 4.32 0.66
C ASN A 227 22.40 3.99 2.14
N ILE A 228 21.23 3.51 2.58
CA ILE A 228 21.02 3.12 3.98
C ILE A 228 21.98 2.00 4.40
N ILE A 229 22.12 0.97 3.57
CA ILE A 229 23.05 -0.16 3.81
C ILE A 229 24.50 0.36 3.92
N LYS A 230 24.91 1.24 2.99
CA LYS A 230 26.23 1.83 2.98
C LYS A 230 26.51 2.70 4.22
N ASP A 231 25.57 3.61 4.55
CA ASP A 231 25.69 4.54 5.68
C ASP A 231 25.79 3.78 7.02
N THR A 232 25.03 2.71 7.15
CA THR A 232 25.03 1.86 8.33
C THR A 232 26.18 0.85 8.35
N LYS A 233 26.91 0.68 7.25
CA LYS A 233 27.97 -0.33 7.11
C LYS A 233 27.46 -1.74 7.43
N THR A 234 26.33 -2.11 6.86
CA THR A 234 25.70 -3.42 6.99
C THR A 234 25.67 -4.12 5.62
N THR A 235 25.20 -5.37 5.57
CA THR A 235 25.15 -6.17 4.34
C THR A 235 23.77 -6.15 3.67
N ASN A 236 22.72 -5.76 4.42
CA ASN A 236 21.35 -5.75 3.94
C ASN A 236 20.50 -4.72 4.72
N LEU A 237 19.32 -4.42 4.20
CA LEU A 237 18.43 -3.41 4.78
C LEU A 237 17.88 -3.83 6.15
N ARG A 238 17.72 -5.12 6.41
CA ARG A 238 17.26 -5.65 7.70
C ARG A 238 18.25 -5.32 8.82
N ASP A 239 19.53 -5.61 8.61
CA ASP A 239 20.57 -5.32 9.58
C ASP A 239 20.76 -3.80 9.76
N ALA A 240 20.62 -3.04 8.66
CA ALA A 240 20.62 -1.59 8.68
C ALA A 240 19.50 -1.05 9.58
N PHE A 241 18.28 -1.57 9.43
CA PHE A 241 17.16 -1.18 10.27
C PHE A 241 17.41 -1.45 11.74
N PHE A 242 17.86 -2.65 12.12
CA PHE A 242 18.19 -2.99 13.50
C PHE A 242 19.26 -2.05 14.08
N LYS A 243 20.29 -1.75 13.30
CA LYS A 243 21.35 -0.82 13.73
C LYS A 243 20.81 0.59 13.99
N LEU A 244 19.92 1.09 13.14
CA LEU A 244 19.31 2.43 13.28
C LEU A 244 18.41 2.56 14.51
N ILE A 245 17.74 1.49 14.94
CA ILE A 245 16.89 1.50 16.15
C ILE A 245 17.65 1.23 17.46
N GLY A 246 18.99 1.18 17.40
CA GLY A 246 19.82 1.01 18.58
C GLY A 246 20.26 -0.44 18.86
N GLY A 247 20.12 -1.33 17.90
CA GLY A 247 20.41 -2.76 18.01
C GLY A 247 19.39 -3.47 18.91
N VAL A 248 18.84 -4.58 18.46
CA VAL A 248 18.25 -5.55 19.40
C VAL A 248 19.45 -6.35 19.91
N SER A 249 19.90 -6.10 21.12
CA SER A 249 20.67 -7.11 21.86
C SER A 249 19.79 -8.37 21.87
N ASN A 250 20.29 -9.45 21.29
CA ASN A 250 19.65 -10.76 21.37
C ASN A 250 19.37 -11.07 22.84
N GLU A 251 18.13 -10.99 23.24
CA GLU A 251 17.57 -11.74 24.34
C GLU A 251 16.65 -12.85 23.77
#